data_c1576782ca0983b02e90e007eddd86e1
#
_entry.id   c1576782ca0983b02e90e007eddd86e1
#
_cell.length_a   1.000
_cell.length_b   1.000
_cell.length_c   1.000
_cell.angle_alpha   90.00
_cell.angle_beta   90.00
_cell.angle_gamma   90.00
#
_symmetry.space_group_name_H-M   'P 1'
#
loop_
_entity.id
_entity.type
_entity.pdbx_description
1 polymer ?
#
loop_
_entity_poly.entity_id
_entity_poly.type
_entity_poly.pdbx_seq_one_letter_code
_entity_poly.pdbx_strand_id
1 'polypeptide(L)'
;VRGLWAGPYLSDVHGAALATVGWVTLAMGAAMVAGSFAQGPAERVLRSRKRVVLWGNLAGVLCFALLWWNPAPGFWVAAVRVVAVGLFGTSYPVVMAHGRAFFPPHLAGRGVTLLNLFGIGGAGLVQLATGPVHGGGPGAAGYGALFGFLALILAAGCAAYALARDRMD
;
A
#
# COMPACT_ATOMS: atom_id res chain seq x y z
N VAL A 1 2.80 -4.58 4.45
CA VAL A 1 4.25 -4.36 4.27
C VAL A 1 4.88 -3.81 5.54
N ARG A 2 4.42 -2.67 6.08
CA ARG A 2 5.03 -2.00 7.25
C ARG A 2 5.20 -2.93 8.46
N GLY A 3 4.17 -3.65 8.84
CA GLY A 3 4.17 -4.46 10.05
C GLY A 3 4.89 -5.81 9.93
N LEU A 4 5.14 -6.28 8.71
CA LEU A 4 5.67 -7.64 8.51
C LEU A 4 7.01 -7.66 7.74
N TRP A 5 7.16 -6.84 6.70
CA TRP A 5 8.26 -7.00 5.75
C TRP A 5 9.25 -5.84 5.70
N ALA A 6 8.87 -4.62 6.10
CA ALA A 6 9.77 -3.47 6.01
C ALA A 6 10.99 -3.61 6.93
N GLY A 7 10.78 -4.06 8.17
CA GLY A 7 11.86 -4.30 9.13
C GLY A 7 12.82 -5.41 8.68
N PRO A 8 12.33 -6.65 8.45
CA PRO A 8 13.16 -7.74 7.95
C PRO A 8 13.90 -7.39 6.65
N TYR A 9 13.25 -6.73 5.70
CA TYR A 9 13.90 -6.30 4.47
C TYR A 9 15.13 -5.41 4.72
N LEU A 10 14.99 -4.41 5.59
CA LEU A 10 16.09 -3.48 5.90
C LEU A 10 17.22 -4.16 6.69
N SER A 11 16.90 -5.10 7.58
CA SER A 11 17.91 -5.83 8.34
C SER A 11 18.60 -6.91 7.50
N ASP A 12 17.86 -7.73 6.75
CA ASP A 12 18.38 -8.90 6.06
C ASP A 12 19.15 -8.53 4.79
N VAL A 13 18.67 -7.50 4.05
CA VAL A 13 19.29 -7.09 2.78
C VAL A 13 20.37 -6.03 2.98
N HIS A 14 20.18 -5.15 3.95
CA HIS A 14 21.07 -4.00 4.15
C HIS A 14 21.87 -4.04 5.46
N GLY A 15 21.69 -5.05 6.31
CA GLY A 15 22.38 -5.15 7.59
C GLY A 15 22.05 -4.00 8.55
N ALA A 16 20.88 -3.37 8.40
CA ALA A 16 20.53 -2.19 9.18
C ALA A 16 20.34 -2.54 10.66
N ALA A 17 20.96 -1.74 11.54
CA ALA A 17 20.78 -1.87 12.98
C ALA A 17 19.31 -1.61 13.37
N LEU A 18 18.85 -2.26 14.44
CA LEU A 18 17.46 -2.18 14.92
C LEU A 18 16.98 -0.73 15.11
N ALA A 19 17.84 0.14 15.64
CA ALA A 19 17.53 1.57 15.80
C ALA A 19 17.26 2.25 14.43
N THR A 20 18.06 1.95 13.40
CA THR A 20 17.90 2.50 12.05
C THR A 20 16.61 1.99 11.40
N VAL A 21 16.31 0.70 11.54
CA VAL A 21 15.03 0.11 11.12
C VAL A 21 13.86 0.81 11.80
N GLY A 22 13.99 1.09 13.10
CA GLY A 22 12.99 1.85 13.88
C GLY A 22 12.74 3.24 13.30
N TRP A 23 13.79 3.99 12.97
CA TRP A 23 13.67 5.33 12.37
C TRP A 23 13.03 5.30 10.98
N VAL A 24 13.39 4.35 10.12
CA VAL A 24 12.79 4.21 8.79
C VAL A 24 11.31 3.83 8.89
N THR A 25 10.96 2.91 9.78
CA THR A 25 9.55 2.50 9.98
C THR A 25 8.72 3.60 10.62
N LEU A 26 9.31 4.43 11.50
CA LEU A 26 8.68 5.64 12.02
C LEU A 26 8.43 6.65 10.90
N ALA A 27 9.45 6.93 10.06
CA ALA A 27 9.32 7.82 8.90
C ALA A 27 8.24 7.31 7.92
N MET A 28 8.17 5.99 7.67
CA MET A 28 7.10 5.38 6.89
C MET A 28 5.72 5.62 7.52
N GLY A 29 5.61 5.49 8.86
CA GLY A 29 4.37 5.78 9.59
C GLY A 29 3.96 7.25 9.48
N ALA A 30 4.90 8.17 9.64
CA ALA A 30 4.67 9.61 9.45
C ALA A 30 4.25 9.94 8.01
N ALA A 31 4.89 9.32 7.01
CA ALA A 31 4.52 9.45 5.61
C ALA A 31 3.09 8.93 5.34
N MET A 32 2.67 7.83 5.99
CA MET A 32 1.28 7.34 5.90
C MET A 32 0.28 8.37 6.45
N VAL A 33 0.59 9.00 7.58
CA VAL A 33 -0.26 10.06 8.15
C VAL A 33 -0.33 11.25 7.18
N ALA A 34 0.82 11.73 6.69
CA ALA A 34 0.87 12.82 5.72
C ALA A 34 0.09 12.50 4.43
N GLY A 35 0.25 11.28 3.90
CA GLY A 35 -0.49 10.79 2.74
C GLY A 35 -2.00 10.80 2.97
N SER A 36 -2.46 10.37 4.15
CA SER A 36 -3.89 10.40 4.50
C SER A 36 -4.45 11.82 4.53
N PHE A 37 -3.71 12.79 5.09
CA PHE A 37 -4.12 14.19 5.08
C PHE A 37 -4.07 14.82 3.68
N ALA A 38 -3.14 14.40 2.82
CA ALA A 38 -3.04 14.92 1.45
C ALA A 38 -4.21 14.49 0.56
N GLN A 39 -4.93 13.42 0.88
CA GLN A 39 -6.05 12.93 0.07
C GLN A 39 -7.22 13.90 0.01
N GLY A 40 -7.57 14.58 1.11
CA GLY A 40 -8.67 15.56 1.12
C GLY A 40 -8.44 16.73 0.14
N PRO A 41 -7.31 17.44 0.19
CA PRO A 41 -6.95 18.42 -0.84
C PRO A 41 -6.90 17.84 -2.25
N ALA A 42 -6.36 16.63 -2.41
CA ALA A 42 -6.30 15.94 -3.72
C ALA A 42 -7.71 15.69 -4.30
N GLU A 43 -8.69 15.28 -3.48
CA GLU A 43 -10.08 15.13 -3.91
C GLU A 43 -10.68 16.45 -4.41
N ARG A 44 -10.38 17.56 -3.73
CA ARG A 44 -10.87 18.90 -4.14
C ARG A 44 -10.28 19.34 -5.47
N VAL A 45 -8.98 19.10 -5.68
CA VAL A 45 -8.27 19.47 -6.92
C VAL A 45 -8.68 18.58 -8.09
N LEU A 46 -8.70 17.26 -7.89
CA LEU A 46 -9.03 16.29 -8.94
C LEU A 46 -10.54 16.15 -9.19
N ARG A 47 -11.38 16.63 -8.27
CA ARG A 47 -12.84 16.49 -8.29
C ARG A 47 -13.30 15.07 -8.61
N SER A 48 -12.59 14.08 -8.04
CA SER A 48 -12.83 12.67 -8.34
C SER A 48 -12.12 11.80 -7.29
N ARG A 49 -12.89 11.06 -6.48
CA ARG A 49 -12.36 10.07 -5.54
C ARG A 49 -11.63 8.95 -6.27
N LYS A 50 -12.20 8.52 -7.41
CA LYS A 50 -11.61 7.49 -8.25
C LYS A 50 -10.21 7.85 -8.71
N ARG A 51 -10.00 9.08 -9.19
CA ARG A 51 -8.68 9.55 -9.66
C ARG A 51 -7.67 9.60 -8.52
N VAL A 52 -8.06 10.11 -7.35
CA VAL A 52 -7.17 10.16 -6.18
C VAL A 52 -6.68 8.75 -5.82
N VAL A 53 -7.61 7.80 -5.71
CA VAL A 53 -7.27 6.40 -5.40
C VAL A 53 -6.38 5.78 -6.47
N LEU A 54 -6.72 5.96 -7.76
CA LEU A 54 -5.93 5.38 -8.86
C LEU A 54 -4.52 5.96 -8.91
N TRP A 55 -4.34 7.27 -8.88
CA TRP A 55 -3.01 7.89 -8.94
C TRP A 55 -2.16 7.54 -7.72
N GLY A 56 -2.75 7.55 -6.51
CA GLY A 56 -2.05 7.14 -5.30
C GLY A 56 -1.58 5.68 -5.38
N ASN A 57 -2.48 4.76 -5.76
CA ASN A 57 -2.11 3.34 -5.85
C ASN A 57 -1.17 3.04 -7.02
N LEU A 58 -1.27 3.73 -8.16
CA LEU A 58 -0.31 3.59 -9.27
C LEU A 58 1.09 4.05 -8.86
N ALA A 59 1.21 5.13 -8.09
CA ALA A 59 2.48 5.52 -7.49
C ALA A 59 3.02 4.44 -6.53
N GLY A 60 2.14 3.80 -5.76
CA GLY A 60 2.48 2.63 -4.94
C GLY A 60 2.96 1.43 -5.76
N VAL A 61 2.29 1.12 -6.88
CA VAL A 61 2.73 0.08 -7.84
C VAL A 61 4.13 0.40 -8.36
N LEU A 62 4.40 1.64 -8.73
CA LEU A 62 5.73 2.07 -9.19
C LEU A 62 6.80 1.87 -8.10
N CYS A 63 6.50 2.23 -6.85
CA CYS A 63 7.43 2.01 -5.74
C CYS A 63 7.75 0.52 -5.54
N PHE A 64 6.75 -0.36 -5.59
CA PHE A 64 6.96 -1.81 -5.52
C PHE A 64 7.69 -2.35 -6.74
N ALA A 65 7.39 -1.89 -7.95
CA ALA A 65 8.08 -2.28 -9.17
C ALA A 65 9.56 -1.89 -9.14
N LEU A 66 9.89 -0.72 -8.61
CA LEU A 66 11.29 -0.29 -8.41
C LEU A 66 12.03 -1.15 -7.37
N LEU A 67 11.34 -1.61 -6.32
CA LEU A 67 11.89 -2.55 -5.34
C LEU A 67 12.04 -3.96 -5.93
N TRP A 68 11.14 -4.38 -6.81
CA TRP A 68 11.24 -5.63 -7.55
C TRP A 68 12.41 -5.63 -8.53
N TRP A 69 12.53 -4.58 -9.33
CA TRP A 69 13.60 -4.45 -10.33
C TRP A 69 14.99 -4.48 -9.71
N ASN A 70 15.16 -3.77 -8.60
CA ASN A 70 16.40 -3.75 -7.83
C ASN A 70 16.07 -3.89 -6.34
N PRO A 71 16.04 -5.13 -5.82
CA PRO A 71 15.68 -5.39 -4.43
C PRO A 71 16.82 -5.09 -3.43
N ALA A 72 18.05 -4.88 -3.90
CA ALA A 72 19.20 -4.50 -3.08
C ALA A 72 19.85 -3.20 -3.58
N PRO A 73 19.12 -2.08 -3.65
CA PRO A 73 19.71 -0.79 -3.94
C PRO A 73 20.52 -0.32 -2.73
N GLY A 74 21.29 0.77 -2.84
CA GLY A 74 21.91 1.37 -1.66
C GLY A 74 20.88 1.65 -0.56
N PHE A 75 21.27 1.51 0.73
CA PHE A 75 20.38 1.62 1.90
C PHE A 75 19.41 2.82 1.84
N TRP A 76 19.92 4.01 1.56
CA TRP A 76 19.10 5.23 1.52
C TRP A 76 18.03 5.19 0.41
N VAL A 77 18.35 4.58 -0.74
CA VAL A 77 17.39 4.40 -1.83
C VAL A 77 16.29 3.41 -1.41
N ALA A 78 16.67 2.33 -0.73
CA ALA A 78 15.71 1.37 -0.18
C ALA A 78 14.79 2.04 0.85
N ALA A 79 15.37 2.79 1.80
CA ALA A 79 14.63 3.50 2.84
C ALA A 79 13.62 4.50 2.24
N VAL A 80 14.05 5.31 1.26
CA VAL A 80 13.16 6.27 0.57
C VAL A 80 12.02 5.54 -0.15
N ARG A 81 12.30 4.43 -0.85
CA ARG A 81 11.24 3.64 -1.53
C ARG A 81 10.24 3.06 -0.54
N VAL A 82 10.71 2.51 0.58
CA VAL A 82 9.84 1.98 1.65
C VAL A 82 8.96 3.08 2.26
N VAL A 83 9.54 4.26 2.53
CA VAL A 83 8.78 5.42 3.04
C VAL A 83 7.76 5.90 2.01
N ALA A 84 8.12 5.93 0.71
CA ALA A 84 7.21 6.29 -0.38
C ALA A 84 6.04 5.30 -0.51
N VAL A 85 6.26 3.99 -0.32
CA VAL A 85 5.17 3.01 -0.21
C VAL A 85 4.21 3.38 0.92
N GLY A 86 4.72 3.87 2.05
CA GLY A 86 3.90 4.39 3.15
C GLY A 86 3.05 5.57 2.71
N LEU A 87 3.66 6.56 2.06
CA LEU A 87 2.99 7.79 1.60
C LEU A 87 1.83 7.50 0.64
N PHE A 88 2.06 6.67 -0.36
CA PHE A 88 1.09 6.37 -1.42
C PHE A 88 0.10 5.25 -1.06
N GLY A 89 0.45 4.38 -0.11
CA GLY A 89 -0.37 3.25 0.33
C GLY A 89 -1.55 3.60 1.26
N THR A 90 -2.00 4.85 1.30
CA THR A 90 -3.00 5.36 2.28
C THR A 90 -4.39 5.55 1.69
N SER A 91 -4.70 4.97 0.55
CA SER A 91 -5.98 5.15 -0.16
C SER A 91 -7.22 4.57 0.55
N TYR A 92 -7.03 3.79 1.63
CA TYR A 92 -8.12 3.11 2.32
C TYR A 92 -9.29 4.02 2.75
N PRO A 93 -9.09 5.21 3.38
CA PRO A 93 -10.20 6.08 3.77
C PRO A 93 -11.02 6.57 2.58
N VAL A 94 -10.36 6.90 1.45
CA VAL A 94 -11.04 7.36 0.23
C VAL A 94 -11.80 6.22 -0.43
N VAL A 95 -11.23 5.01 -0.45
CA VAL A 95 -11.93 3.80 -0.95
C VAL A 95 -13.17 3.51 -0.12
N MET A 96 -13.09 3.65 1.22
CA MET A 96 -14.25 3.49 2.10
C MET A 96 -15.32 4.56 1.84
N ALA A 97 -14.92 5.83 1.70
CA ALA A 97 -15.84 6.93 1.38
C ALA A 97 -16.49 6.75 0.00
N HIS A 98 -15.71 6.33 -1.00
CA HIS A 98 -16.22 6.04 -2.34
C HIS A 98 -17.18 4.84 -2.33
N GLY A 99 -16.82 3.75 -1.69
CA GLY A 99 -17.66 2.56 -1.57
C GLY A 99 -18.97 2.84 -0.83
N ARG A 100 -18.93 3.66 0.24
CA ARG A 100 -20.14 4.07 0.98
C ARG A 100 -21.17 4.77 0.10
N ALA A 101 -20.75 5.57 -0.89
CA ALA A 101 -21.61 6.29 -1.80
C ALA A 101 -22.50 5.40 -2.69
N PHE A 102 -22.21 4.08 -2.75
CA PHE A 102 -23.03 3.12 -3.49
C PHE A 102 -24.18 2.51 -2.67
N PHE A 103 -24.21 2.73 -1.37
CA PHE A 103 -25.25 2.18 -0.49
C PHE A 103 -26.30 3.26 -0.16
N PRO A 104 -27.60 2.90 -0.12
CA PRO A 104 -28.63 3.80 0.35
C PRO A 104 -28.42 4.12 1.85
N PRO A 105 -28.88 5.29 2.34
CA PRO A 105 -28.61 5.76 3.70
C PRO A 105 -28.91 4.73 4.81
N HIS A 106 -30.01 3.99 4.70
CA HIS A 106 -30.43 3.00 5.68
C HIS A 106 -29.58 1.73 5.70
N LEU A 107 -28.77 1.46 4.66
CA LEU A 107 -27.83 0.33 4.55
C LEU A 107 -26.36 0.75 4.65
N ALA A 108 -26.06 2.04 4.77
CA ALA A 108 -24.69 2.56 4.76
C ALA A 108 -23.80 1.89 5.82
N GLY A 109 -24.31 1.66 7.02
CA GLY A 109 -23.56 0.95 8.09
C GLY A 109 -23.19 -0.49 7.70
N ARG A 110 -24.15 -1.26 7.19
CA ARG A 110 -23.92 -2.65 6.73
C ARG A 110 -22.97 -2.69 5.53
N GLY A 111 -23.09 -1.72 4.61
CA GLY A 111 -22.20 -1.59 3.46
C GLY A 111 -20.76 -1.33 3.89
N VAL A 112 -20.52 -0.41 4.82
CA VAL A 112 -19.18 -0.12 5.38
C VAL A 112 -18.61 -1.35 6.08
N THR A 113 -19.41 -2.09 6.85
CA THR A 113 -18.97 -3.34 7.50
C THR A 113 -18.52 -4.37 6.46
N LEU A 114 -19.27 -4.53 5.37
CA LEU A 114 -18.92 -5.44 4.28
C LEU A 114 -17.62 -5.01 3.57
N LEU A 115 -17.46 -3.72 3.29
CA LEU A 115 -16.23 -3.18 2.69
C LEU A 115 -15.03 -3.41 3.61
N ASN A 116 -15.19 -3.21 4.92
CA ASN A 116 -14.13 -3.49 5.91
C ASN A 116 -13.78 -4.98 5.95
N LEU A 117 -14.77 -5.88 5.89
CA LEU A 117 -14.54 -7.33 5.86
C LEU A 117 -13.65 -7.72 4.68
N PHE A 118 -13.96 -7.23 3.49
CA PHE A 118 -13.13 -7.50 2.30
C PHE A 118 -11.78 -6.78 2.34
N GLY A 119 -11.74 -5.54 2.82
CA GLY A 119 -10.50 -4.77 2.92
C GLY A 119 -9.50 -5.38 3.92
N ILE A 120 -9.94 -5.64 5.14
CA ILE A 120 -9.08 -6.20 6.21
C ILE A 120 -8.84 -7.69 5.98
N GLY A 121 -9.88 -8.45 5.62
CA GLY A 121 -9.77 -9.88 5.32
C GLY A 121 -8.88 -10.14 4.09
N GLY A 122 -9.05 -9.35 3.03
CA GLY A 122 -8.20 -9.40 1.85
C GLY A 122 -6.73 -9.07 2.18
N ALA A 123 -6.48 -8.06 3.01
CA ALA A 123 -5.13 -7.75 3.48
C ALA A 123 -4.52 -8.93 4.26
N GLY A 124 -5.30 -9.61 5.11
CA GLY A 124 -4.87 -10.81 5.82
C GLY A 124 -4.50 -11.95 4.87
N LEU A 125 -5.34 -12.24 3.87
CA LEU A 125 -5.06 -13.27 2.86
C LEU A 125 -3.79 -12.96 2.04
N VAL A 126 -3.62 -11.70 1.62
CA VAL A 126 -2.39 -11.26 0.94
C VAL A 126 -1.17 -11.46 1.86
N GLN A 127 -1.27 -11.12 3.15
CA GLN A 127 -0.17 -11.34 4.10
C GLN A 127 0.19 -12.82 4.24
N LEU A 128 -0.79 -13.72 4.32
CA LEU A 128 -0.55 -15.16 4.36
C LEU A 128 0.16 -15.65 3.08
N ALA A 129 -0.23 -15.13 1.92
CA ALA A 129 0.39 -15.49 0.64
C ALA A 129 1.84 -14.96 0.52
N THR A 130 2.21 -13.89 1.24
CA THR A 130 3.57 -13.33 1.14
C THR A 130 4.65 -14.23 1.72
N GLY A 131 4.34 -15.07 2.71
CA GLY A 131 5.31 -16.01 3.30
C GLY A 131 5.88 -17.01 2.28
N PRO A 132 5.03 -17.83 1.63
CA PRO A 132 5.46 -18.75 0.57
C PRO A 132 6.16 -18.04 -0.60
N VAL A 133 5.70 -16.86 -0.99
CA VAL A 133 6.32 -16.07 -2.09
C VAL A 133 7.74 -15.62 -1.74
N HIS A 134 7.98 -15.23 -0.50
CA HIS A 134 9.33 -14.88 -0.02
C HIS A 134 10.25 -16.10 0.02
N GLY A 135 9.71 -17.32 0.24
CA GLY A 135 10.46 -18.58 0.23
C GLY A 135 11.35 -18.79 1.44
N GLY A 136 11.32 -17.94 2.46
CA GLY A 136 12.01 -18.12 3.76
C GLY A 136 13.54 -18.07 3.72
N GLY A 137 14.16 -17.81 2.57
CA GLY A 137 15.62 -17.70 2.45
C GLY A 137 16.13 -16.28 2.74
N PRO A 138 17.29 -16.15 3.41
CA PRO A 138 17.94 -14.84 3.53
C PRO A 138 18.42 -14.38 2.14
N GLY A 139 18.13 -13.15 1.79
CA GLY A 139 18.68 -12.53 0.61
C GLY A 139 17.69 -11.69 -0.23
N ALA A 140 18.25 -10.87 -1.11
CA ALA A 140 17.51 -9.92 -1.91
C ALA A 140 16.51 -10.55 -2.89
N ALA A 141 16.75 -11.77 -3.35
CA ALA A 141 15.90 -12.44 -4.34
C ALA A 141 14.50 -12.74 -3.81
N GLY A 142 14.37 -13.23 -2.56
CA GLY A 142 13.08 -13.47 -1.92
C GLY A 142 12.27 -12.18 -1.76
N TYR A 143 12.94 -11.10 -1.36
CA TYR A 143 12.30 -9.78 -1.26
C TYR A 143 11.91 -9.23 -2.64
N GLY A 144 12.71 -9.48 -3.70
CA GLY A 144 12.35 -9.14 -5.07
C GLY A 144 11.04 -9.82 -5.48
N ALA A 145 10.93 -11.15 -5.30
CA ALA A 145 9.71 -11.89 -5.59
C ALA A 145 8.50 -11.35 -4.80
N LEU A 146 8.69 -11.05 -3.51
CA LEU A 146 7.68 -10.46 -2.65
C LEU A 146 7.19 -9.11 -3.18
N PHE A 147 8.10 -8.18 -3.50
CA PHE A 147 7.72 -6.86 -4.01
C PHE A 147 7.07 -6.95 -5.39
N GLY A 148 7.51 -7.85 -6.27
CA GLY A 148 6.87 -8.15 -7.54
C GLY A 148 5.44 -8.65 -7.36
N PHE A 149 5.22 -9.58 -6.45
CA PHE A 149 3.90 -10.09 -6.10
C PHE A 149 2.97 -8.97 -5.59
N LEU A 150 3.46 -8.11 -4.70
CA LEU A 150 2.68 -6.98 -4.18
C LEU A 150 2.38 -5.93 -5.27
N ALA A 151 3.34 -5.68 -6.19
CA ALA A 151 3.12 -4.80 -7.33
C ALA A 151 2.02 -5.34 -8.25
N LEU A 152 2.04 -6.64 -8.56
CA LEU A 152 1.05 -7.30 -9.42
C LEU A 152 -0.35 -7.27 -8.80
N ILE A 153 -0.49 -7.63 -7.52
CA ILE A 153 -1.79 -7.58 -6.83
C ILE A 153 -2.34 -6.15 -6.80
N LEU A 154 -1.50 -5.17 -6.46
CA LEU A 154 -1.92 -3.78 -6.42
C LEU A 154 -2.29 -3.25 -7.81
N ALA A 155 -1.55 -3.63 -8.86
CA ALA A 155 -1.87 -3.29 -10.24
C ALA A 155 -3.19 -3.92 -10.70
N ALA A 156 -3.42 -5.20 -10.37
CA ALA A 156 -4.69 -5.87 -10.63
C ALA A 156 -5.86 -5.18 -9.91
N GLY A 157 -5.65 -4.78 -8.64
CA GLY A 157 -6.62 -3.98 -7.88
C GLY A 157 -6.91 -2.63 -8.54
N CYS A 158 -5.89 -1.92 -9.02
CA CYS A 158 -6.06 -0.67 -9.78
C CYS A 158 -6.85 -0.90 -11.08
N ALA A 159 -6.56 -1.97 -11.82
CA ALA A 159 -7.28 -2.30 -13.05
C ALA A 159 -8.76 -2.60 -12.77
N ALA A 160 -9.06 -3.40 -11.76
CA ALA A 160 -10.43 -3.67 -11.33
C ALA A 160 -11.14 -2.38 -10.87
N TYR A 161 -10.47 -1.55 -10.07
CA TYR A 161 -11.02 -0.29 -9.58
C TYR A 161 -11.23 0.74 -10.70
N ALA A 162 -10.43 0.70 -11.77
CA ALA A 162 -10.61 1.56 -12.94
C ALA A 162 -11.95 1.30 -13.66
N LEU A 163 -12.57 0.14 -13.49
CA LEU A 163 -13.90 -0.17 -14.02
C LEU A 163 -15.04 0.40 -13.14
N ALA A 164 -14.76 0.79 -11.90
CA ALA A 164 -15.77 1.34 -11.01
C ALA A 164 -16.27 2.70 -11.52
N ARG A 165 -17.57 3.00 -11.29
CA ARG A 165 -18.12 4.32 -11.56
C ARG A 165 -17.64 5.31 -10.51
N ASP A 166 -17.32 6.55 -10.92
CA ASP A 166 -16.95 7.61 -9.98
C ASP A 166 -18.21 8.20 -9.33
N ARG A 167 -18.23 8.24 -8.01
CA ARG A 167 -19.31 8.87 -7.23
C ARG A 167 -18.69 9.78 -6.17
N MET A 168 -19.18 11.00 -6.09
CA MET A 168 -18.72 12.03 -5.14
C MET A 168 -19.69 12.26 -4.00
N ASP A 169 -20.93 11.80 -4.14
CA ASP A 169 -22.08 12.04 -3.24
C ASP A 169 -22.10 11.03 -2.10
#